data_ea5698e3cb706e22b65ea047afcb96c3
#
_entry.id   ea5698e3cb706e22b65ea047afcb96c3
#
_cell.length_a   1.000
_cell.length_b   1.000
_cell.length_c   1.000
_cell.angle_alpha   90.00
_cell.angle_beta   90.00
_cell.angle_gamma   90.00
#
_symmetry.space_group_name_H-M   'P 1'
#
loop_
_entity.id
_entity.type
_entity.pdbx_description
1 polymer ?
#
loop_
_entity_poly.entity_id
_entity_poly.type
_entity_poly.pdbx_seq_one_letter_code
_entity_poly.pdbx_strand_id
1 'polypeptide(L)'
;MSRPSMSINLDGLIVKKSTLDYFADHYLNENDEITNWKISPLLYSDFCEMPTTYIYGAGLDPLVDEGYALMKRLKSFKNEVHYKVYEGQMHAFVSNIVNLPTSIDCINEASKAIRKIIQIS
;
A
#
# COMPACT_ATOMS: atom_id res chain seq x y z
N MET A 1 7.15 13.77 5.03
CA MET A 1 8.21 13.75 3.99
C MET A 1 7.56 13.33 2.68
N SER A 2 7.67 14.16 1.64
CA SER A 2 7.19 13.77 0.31
C SER A 2 8.12 12.68 -0.25
N ARG A 3 7.56 11.60 -0.76
CA ARG A 3 8.29 10.52 -1.42
C ARG A 3 8.35 10.77 -2.93
N PRO A 4 9.33 10.21 -3.66
CA PRO A 4 9.44 10.40 -5.11
C PRO A 4 8.16 10.08 -5.88
N SER A 5 7.44 9.01 -5.53
CA SER A 5 6.18 8.65 -6.18
C SER A 5 5.08 9.71 -6.08
N MET A 6 5.08 10.53 -5.02
CA MET A 6 4.13 11.63 -4.85
C MET A 6 4.40 12.81 -5.80
N SER A 7 5.59 12.91 -6.38
CA SER A 7 5.96 13.97 -7.33
C SER A 7 5.70 13.59 -8.79
N ILE A 8 5.28 12.35 -9.06
CA ILE A 8 4.92 11.90 -10.39
C ILE A 8 3.58 12.53 -10.76
N ASN A 9 3.64 13.60 -11.56
CA ASN A 9 2.46 14.26 -12.08
C ASN A 9 2.01 13.55 -13.37
N LEU A 10 1.26 12.49 -13.21
CA LEU A 10 0.63 11.79 -14.33
C LEU A 10 -0.83 12.24 -14.41
N ASP A 11 -1.13 13.12 -15.39
CA ASP A 11 -2.50 13.47 -15.70
C ASP A 11 -3.28 12.21 -16.12
N GLY A 12 -4.46 12.06 -15.56
CA GLY A 12 -5.30 10.88 -15.80
C GLY A 12 -5.24 9.79 -14.72
N LEU A 13 -4.36 9.89 -13.72
CA LEU A 13 -4.37 8.95 -12.59
C LEU A 13 -5.60 9.14 -11.70
N ILE A 14 -6.11 8.02 -11.16
CA ILE A 14 -7.26 7.99 -10.25
C ILE A 14 -6.95 8.76 -8.96
N VAL A 15 -5.75 8.58 -8.40
CA VAL A 15 -5.28 9.27 -7.21
C VAL A 15 -4.09 10.15 -7.56
N LYS A 16 -4.20 11.45 -7.26
CA LYS A 16 -3.16 12.46 -7.42
C LYS A 16 -2.75 13.00 -6.06
N LYS A 17 -1.62 13.71 -6.00
CA LYS A 17 -1.20 14.41 -4.77
C LYS A 17 -2.31 15.32 -4.23
N SER A 18 -2.97 16.09 -5.09
CA SER A 18 -4.09 16.97 -4.69
C SER A 18 -5.27 16.21 -4.08
N THR A 19 -5.52 14.96 -4.53
CA THR A 19 -6.54 14.09 -3.95
C THR A 19 -6.14 13.65 -2.55
N LEU A 20 -4.87 13.33 -2.33
CA LEU A 20 -4.35 12.97 -1.02
C LEU A 20 -4.37 14.17 -0.06
N ASP A 21 -3.99 15.34 -0.53
CA ASP A 21 -4.07 16.59 0.25
C ASP A 21 -5.53 16.87 0.67
N TYR A 22 -6.49 16.75 -0.26
CA TYR A 22 -7.92 16.88 0.04
C TYR A 22 -8.39 15.88 1.10
N PHE A 23 -7.99 14.61 1.01
CA PHE A 23 -8.36 13.62 2.01
C PHE A 23 -7.71 13.91 3.37
N ALA A 24 -6.46 14.34 3.40
CA ALA A 24 -5.80 14.74 4.63
C ALA A 24 -6.52 15.90 5.31
N ASP A 25 -6.89 16.94 4.56
CA ASP A 25 -7.60 18.12 5.07
C ASP A 25 -8.99 17.78 5.65
N HIS A 26 -9.63 16.71 5.14
CA HIS A 26 -10.94 16.27 5.63
C HIS A 26 -10.86 15.21 6.74
N TYR A 27 -9.73 14.51 6.85
CA TYR A 27 -9.53 13.47 7.85
C TYR A 27 -8.89 13.99 9.12
N LEU A 28 -7.98 14.96 9.01
CA LEU A 28 -7.23 15.51 10.13
C LEU A 28 -7.93 16.76 10.68
N ASN A 29 -7.93 16.89 11.99
CA ASN A 29 -8.33 18.12 12.67
C ASN A 29 -7.10 19.00 12.92
N GLU A 30 -7.33 20.29 13.24
CA GLU A 30 -6.25 21.28 13.49
C GLU A 30 -5.27 20.86 14.60
N ASN A 31 -5.71 20.01 15.54
CA ASN A 31 -4.91 19.54 16.66
C ASN A 31 -4.25 18.17 16.42
N ASP A 32 -4.46 17.57 15.24
CA ASP A 32 -3.89 16.26 14.93
C ASP A 32 -2.42 16.37 14.54
N GLU A 33 -1.58 15.62 15.24
CA GLU A 33 -0.17 15.52 14.90
C GLU A 33 0.04 14.47 13.82
N ILE A 34 0.41 14.88 12.62
CA ILE A 34 0.75 13.97 11.50
C ILE A 34 1.94 13.04 11.84
N THR A 35 2.68 13.34 12.88
CA THR A 35 3.74 12.48 13.44
C THR A 35 3.22 11.39 14.36
N ASN A 36 1.95 11.43 14.73
CA ASN A 36 1.33 10.37 15.53
C ASN A 36 1.24 9.09 14.70
N TRP A 37 1.73 7.99 15.22
CA TRP A 37 1.74 6.70 14.52
C TRP A 37 0.34 6.16 14.17
N LYS A 38 -0.70 6.59 14.89
CA LYS A 38 -2.10 6.24 14.57
C LYS A 38 -2.56 6.90 13.26
N ILE A 39 -1.97 8.03 12.92
CA ILE A 39 -2.23 8.75 11.67
C ILE A 39 -1.21 8.32 10.61
N SER A 40 0.05 8.16 11.02
CA SER A 40 1.16 7.78 10.16
C SER A 40 1.78 6.44 10.62
N PRO A 41 1.18 5.29 10.29
CA PRO A 41 1.59 3.98 10.81
C PRO A 41 3.05 3.61 10.55
N LEU A 42 3.67 4.16 9.51
CA LEU A 42 5.10 3.98 9.24
C LEU A 42 6.01 4.56 10.34
N LEU A 43 5.49 5.43 11.21
CA LEU A 43 6.22 6.00 12.34
C LEU A 43 6.10 5.15 13.62
N TYR A 44 5.31 4.09 13.57
CA TYR A 44 5.22 3.19 14.72
C TYR A 44 6.60 2.63 15.07
N SER A 45 6.93 2.62 16.36
CA SER A 45 8.28 2.29 16.84
C SER A 45 8.56 0.80 16.84
N ASP A 46 7.53 -0.03 17.01
CA ASP A 46 7.68 -1.47 17.21
C ASP A 46 6.81 -2.28 16.23
N PHE A 47 7.47 -2.93 15.28
CA PHE A 47 6.87 -3.86 14.34
C PHE A 47 7.22 -5.34 14.68
N CYS A 48 7.60 -5.64 15.91
CA CYS A 48 7.86 -7.01 16.32
C CYS A 48 6.58 -7.87 16.22
N GLU A 49 6.77 -9.15 15.91
CA GLU A 49 5.70 -10.16 15.91
C GLU A 49 4.47 -9.82 15.03
N MET A 50 4.69 -9.07 13.97
CA MET A 50 3.63 -8.84 13.00
C MET A 50 3.35 -10.12 12.21
N PRO A 51 2.09 -10.38 11.86
CA PRO A 51 1.74 -11.56 11.07
C PRO A 51 2.42 -11.56 9.70
N THR A 52 2.52 -12.73 9.07
CA THR A 52 2.96 -12.84 7.67
C THR A 52 2.17 -11.86 6.81
N THR A 53 2.88 -10.94 6.18
CA THR A 53 2.27 -9.79 5.50
C THR A 53 2.51 -9.86 4.00
N TYR A 54 1.44 -9.74 3.22
CA TYR A 54 1.48 -9.65 1.76
C TYR A 54 1.10 -8.23 1.34
N ILE A 55 1.99 -7.58 0.60
CA ILE A 55 1.80 -6.21 0.11
C ILE A 55 1.80 -6.24 -1.42
N TYR A 56 0.71 -5.82 -2.02
CA TYR A 56 0.57 -5.67 -3.46
C TYR A 56 0.47 -4.18 -3.82
N GLY A 57 1.43 -3.68 -4.57
CA GLY A 57 1.50 -2.29 -4.99
C GLY A 57 1.11 -2.12 -6.46
N ALA A 58 0.64 -0.94 -6.81
CA ALA A 58 0.43 -0.49 -8.19
C ALA A 58 1.58 0.45 -8.60
N GLY A 59 2.20 0.21 -9.76
CA GLY A 59 3.41 0.95 -10.16
C GLY A 59 3.15 2.43 -10.47
N LEU A 60 1.93 2.78 -10.89
CA LEU A 60 1.49 4.15 -11.17
C LEU A 60 0.63 4.71 -10.03
N ASP A 61 1.01 4.43 -8.79
CA ASP A 61 0.32 4.88 -7.58
C ASP A 61 1.22 5.82 -6.79
N PRO A 62 0.77 7.02 -6.40
CA PRO A 62 1.56 7.92 -5.54
C PRO A 62 1.91 7.30 -4.18
N LEU A 63 1.22 6.24 -3.76
CA LEU A 63 1.46 5.52 -2.50
C LEU A 63 2.42 4.32 -2.64
N VAL A 64 2.95 4.03 -3.84
CA VAL A 64 3.80 2.85 -4.07
C VAL A 64 5.07 2.86 -3.20
N ASP A 65 5.68 4.03 -3.01
CA ASP A 65 6.86 4.17 -2.16
C ASP A 65 6.58 3.94 -0.67
N GLU A 66 5.35 4.22 -0.22
CA GLU A 66 4.94 3.94 1.16
C GLU A 66 4.77 2.44 1.40
N GLY A 67 4.19 1.73 0.42
CA GLY A 67 4.14 0.27 0.44
C GLY A 67 5.54 -0.36 0.50
N TYR A 68 6.48 0.16 -0.29
CA TYR A 68 7.88 -0.26 -0.24
C TYR A 68 8.55 0.03 1.10
N ALA A 69 8.29 1.21 1.67
CA ALA A 69 8.84 1.59 2.97
C ALA A 69 8.28 0.71 4.10
N LEU A 70 6.99 0.37 4.05
CA LEU A 70 6.36 -0.55 4.99
C LEU A 70 7.01 -1.94 4.91
N MET A 71 7.19 -2.47 3.70
CA MET A 71 7.89 -3.74 3.48
C MET A 71 9.29 -3.73 4.12
N LYS A 72 10.08 -2.68 3.87
CA LYS A 72 11.43 -2.56 4.45
C LYS A 72 11.39 -2.48 5.97
N ARG A 73 10.43 -1.74 6.52
CA ARG A 73 10.26 -1.58 7.96
C ARG A 73 9.93 -2.92 8.62
N LEU A 74 8.94 -3.63 8.10
CA LEU A 74 8.55 -4.95 8.61
C LEU A 74 9.72 -5.96 8.55
N LYS A 75 10.45 -5.99 7.43
CA LYS A 75 11.62 -6.87 7.29
C LYS A 75 12.75 -6.53 8.26
N SER A 76 12.94 -5.26 8.61
CA SER A 76 13.97 -4.86 9.58
C SER A 76 13.70 -5.39 10.99
N PHE A 77 12.44 -5.71 11.30
CA PHE A 77 12.01 -6.40 12.52
C PHE A 77 11.90 -7.92 12.36
N LYS A 78 12.48 -8.47 11.29
CA LYS A 78 12.51 -9.91 10.99
C LYS A 78 11.14 -10.56 10.73
N ASN A 79 10.13 -9.78 10.40
CA ASN A 79 8.84 -10.32 9.99
C ASN A 79 8.92 -10.95 8.59
N GLU A 80 8.07 -11.94 8.34
CA GLU A 80 7.88 -12.51 7.02
C GLU A 80 7.01 -11.57 6.16
N VAL A 81 7.60 -11.07 5.06
CA VAL A 81 6.91 -10.12 4.17
C VAL A 81 7.11 -10.50 2.71
N HIS A 82 6.01 -10.63 2.01
CA HIS A 82 5.94 -10.79 0.56
C HIS A 82 5.51 -9.47 -0.08
N TYR A 83 6.30 -8.98 -1.03
CA TYR A 83 6.06 -7.70 -1.67
C TYR A 83 6.10 -7.86 -3.19
N LYS A 84 5.07 -7.38 -3.86
CA LYS A 84 5.00 -7.36 -5.32
C LYS A 84 4.38 -6.05 -5.82
N VAL A 85 4.99 -5.48 -6.85
CA VAL A 85 4.43 -4.33 -7.58
C VAL A 85 3.92 -4.81 -8.93
N TYR A 86 2.72 -4.39 -9.28
CA TYR A 86 2.14 -4.57 -10.61
C TYR A 86 2.41 -3.31 -11.43
N GLU A 87 3.45 -3.40 -12.25
CA GLU A 87 3.89 -2.28 -13.09
C GLU A 87 2.78 -1.85 -14.07
N GLY A 88 2.72 -0.54 -14.32
CA GLY A 88 1.70 0.04 -15.22
C GLY A 88 0.27 0.04 -14.66
N GLN A 89 0.04 -0.45 -13.45
CA GLN A 89 -1.27 -0.42 -12.79
C GLN A 89 -1.42 0.85 -11.96
N MET A 90 -2.65 1.38 -11.92
CA MET A 90 -3.03 2.53 -11.12
C MET A 90 -3.59 2.11 -9.75
N HIS A 91 -3.75 3.09 -8.86
CA HIS A 91 -4.39 2.88 -7.56
C HIS A 91 -5.72 2.13 -7.70
N ALA A 92 -5.97 1.19 -6.80
CA ALA A 92 -7.19 0.36 -6.75
C ALA A 92 -7.46 -0.48 -8.02
N PHE A 93 -6.45 -0.75 -8.86
CA PHE A 93 -6.61 -1.57 -10.07
C PHE A 93 -7.30 -2.90 -9.80
N VAL A 94 -7.09 -3.47 -8.62
CA VAL A 94 -7.67 -4.76 -8.20
C VAL A 94 -9.20 -4.76 -8.20
N SER A 95 -9.84 -3.59 -8.09
CA SER A 95 -11.30 -3.45 -8.14
C SER A 95 -11.87 -3.58 -9.56
N ASN A 96 -11.04 -3.50 -10.59
CA ASN A 96 -11.48 -3.56 -11.99
C ASN A 96 -11.31 -4.96 -12.60
N ILE A 97 -11.95 -5.96 -11.98
CA ILE A 97 -11.84 -7.37 -12.39
C ILE A 97 -12.44 -7.69 -13.75
N VAL A 98 -13.35 -6.84 -14.24
CA VAL A 98 -14.04 -7.08 -15.51
C VAL A 98 -13.15 -6.76 -16.71
N ASN A 99 -12.34 -5.71 -16.60
CA ASN A 99 -11.60 -5.15 -17.73
C ASN A 99 -10.08 -5.35 -17.65
N LEU A 100 -9.55 -5.77 -16.50
CA LEU A 100 -8.12 -5.91 -16.28
C LEU A 100 -7.73 -7.34 -15.87
N PRO A 101 -7.13 -8.12 -16.79
CA PRO A 101 -6.58 -9.45 -16.45
C PRO A 101 -5.63 -9.43 -15.26
N THR A 102 -4.81 -8.38 -15.13
CA THR A 102 -3.87 -8.18 -14.01
C THR A 102 -4.57 -8.14 -12.66
N SER A 103 -5.82 -7.65 -12.60
CA SER A 103 -6.63 -7.67 -11.37
C SER A 103 -6.98 -9.09 -10.95
N ILE A 104 -7.34 -9.93 -11.91
CA ILE A 104 -7.62 -11.35 -11.68
C ILE A 104 -6.36 -12.06 -11.20
N ASP A 105 -5.22 -11.79 -11.80
CA ASP A 105 -3.93 -12.36 -11.39
C ASP A 105 -3.58 -11.98 -9.95
N CYS A 106 -3.75 -10.72 -9.57
CA CYS A 106 -3.52 -10.24 -8.22
C CYS A 106 -4.43 -10.94 -7.20
N ILE A 107 -5.72 -11.04 -7.49
CA ILE A 107 -6.70 -11.73 -6.62
C ILE A 107 -6.36 -13.22 -6.50
N ASN A 108 -5.96 -13.86 -7.58
CA ASN A 108 -5.59 -15.28 -7.57
C ASN A 108 -4.33 -15.51 -6.72
N GLU A 109 -3.32 -14.64 -6.82
CA GLU A 109 -2.12 -14.71 -5.97
C GLU A 109 -2.46 -14.51 -4.49
N ALA A 110 -3.26 -13.49 -4.17
CA ALA A 110 -3.71 -13.24 -2.80
C ALA A 110 -4.50 -14.43 -2.24
N SER A 111 -5.40 -15.01 -3.03
CA SER A 111 -6.19 -16.17 -2.65
C SER A 111 -5.31 -17.40 -2.38
N LYS A 112 -4.29 -17.64 -3.22
CA LYS A 112 -3.31 -18.73 -2.99
C LYS A 112 -2.52 -18.50 -1.70
N ALA A 113 -2.09 -17.26 -1.44
CA ALA A 113 -1.37 -16.91 -0.23
C ALA A 113 -2.22 -17.17 1.02
N ILE A 114 -3.47 -16.73 1.02
CA ILE A 114 -4.43 -16.95 2.11
C ILE A 114 -4.63 -18.46 2.35
N ARG A 115 -4.91 -19.24 1.30
CA ARG A 115 -5.09 -20.69 1.42
C ARG A 115 -3.87 -21.38 2.03
N LYS A 116 -2.66 -20.96 1.65
CA LYS A 116 -1.41 -21.51 2.20
C LYS A 116 -1.28 -21.24 3.70
N ILE A 117 -1.69 -20.04 4.17
CA ILE A 117 -1.61 -19.66 5.58
C ILE A 117 -2.66 -20.38 6.42
N ILE A 118 -3.89 -20.45 5.92
CA ILE A 118 -5.02 -21.02 6.69
C ILE A 118 -4.97 -22.55 6.70
N GLN A 119 -4.11 -23.17 5.86
CA GLN A 119 -4.05 -24.64 5.72
C GLN A 119 -5.44 -25.27 5.65
N ILE A 120 -6.28 -24.72 4.80
CA ILE A 120 -7.53 -25.41 4.49
C ILE A 120 -7.13 -26.65 3.69
N SER A 121 -7.04 -27.73 4.44
CA SER A 121 -6.93 -29.11 3.94
C SER A 121 -8.20 -29.40 3.15
#